data_55e73d293af9c0b2bf648cd0cb1828cc
#
_entry.id   55e73d293af9c0b2bf648cd0cb1828cc
#
_cell.length_a   1.000
_cell.length_b   1.000
_cell.length_c   1.000
_cell.angle_alpha   90.00
_cell.angle_beta   90.00
_cell.angle_gamma   90.00
#
_symmetry.space_group_name_H-M   'P 1'
#
loop_
_entity.id
_entity.type
_entity.pdbx_description
1 polymer ?
#
loop_
_entity_poly.entity_id
_entity_poly.type
_entity_poly.pdbx_seq_one_letter_code
_entity_poly.pdbx_strand_id
1 'polypeptide(L)'
;MMTCETGDVFARAYVRWLEIQHSVRFIKEAAADLPDGPLMSAPGALKPNHLAVAMVEGWRGQITHVALTDAAGKVCRHKITDPSFHNWPLLAYALRNQQISDFPLCNKSFNLSYCGHDL
;
A
#
# COMPACT_ATOMS: atom_id res chain seq x y z
N MET A 1 6.38 -14.39 3.90
CA MET A 1 6.96 -13.04 3.79
C MET A 1 8.29 -13.16 3.05
N MET A 2 8.51 -12.36 2.02
CA MET A 2 9.76 -12.38 1.24
C MET A 2 10.76 -11.42 1.85
N THR A 3 11.99 -11.86 2.06
CA THR A 3 13.06 -11.07 2.70
C THR A 3 14.36 -11.18 1.93
N CYS A 4 15.22 -10.17 2.04
CA CYS A 4 16.58 -10.17 1.53
C CYS A 4 17.48 -9.41 2.51
N GLU A 5 18.70 -9.88 2.73
CA GLU A 5 19.55 -9.38 3.81
C GLU A 5 20.46 -8.21 3.40
N THR A 6 20.72 -8.02 2.09
CA THR A 6 21.69 -7.00 1.64
C THR A 6 21.17 -5.57 1.75
N GLY A 7 19.83 -5.35 1.73
CA GLY A 7 19.22 -4.04 1.93
C GLY A 7 19.51 -2.99 0.84
N ASP A 8 20.13 -3.38 -0.27
CA ASP A 8 20.53 -2.51 -1.37
C ASP A 8 19.40 -2.33 -2.42
N VAL A 9 19.70 -1.63 -3.51
CA VAL A 9 18.78 -1.42 -4.64
C VAL A 9 18.34 -2.74 -5.26
N PHE A 10 19.29 -3.68 -5.41
CA PHE A 10 18.99 -5.00 -5.96
C PHE A 10 18.05 -5.79 -5.04
N ALA A 11 18.31 -5.79 -3.74
CA ALA A 11 17.48 -6.47 -2.76
C ALA A 11 16.02 -5.97 -2.82
N ARG A 12 15.80 -4.66 -2.86
CA ARG A 12 14.45 -4.08 -2.97
C ARG A 12 13.73 -4.49 -4.25
N ALA A 13 14.44 -4.52 -5.39
CA ALA A 13 13.89 -4.98 -6.66
C ALA A 13 13.59 -6.48 -6.64
N TYR A 14 14.48 -7.27 -6.07
CA TYR A 14 14.36 -8.73 -6.00
C TYR A 14 13.21 -9.17 -5.11
N VAL A 15 13.08 -8.60 -3.92
CA VAL A 15 11.94 -8.89 -3.01
C VAL A 15 10.61 -8.58 -3.70
N ARG A 16 10.52 -7.44 -4.39
CA ARG A 16 9.32 -7.05 -5.13
C ARG A 16 9.00 -8.03 -6.27
N TRP A 17 10.01 -8.52 -6.96
CA TRP A 17 9.83 -9.56 -7.99
C TRP A 17 9.31 -10.87 -7.38
N LEU A 18 9.84 -11.31 -6.25
CA LEU A 18 9.35 -12.50 -5.55
C LEU A 18 7.90 -12.33 -5.08
N GLU A 19 7.54 -11.16 -4.56
CA GLU A 19 6.16 -10.86 -4.15
C GLU A 19 5.19 -10.87 -5.33
N ILE A 20 5.59 -10.37 -6.50
CA ILE A 20 4.79 -10.46 -7.74
C ILE A 20 4.53 -11.93 -8.11
N GLN A 21 5.55 -12.78 -8.08
CA GLN A 21 5.38 -14.20 -8.39
C GLN A 21 4.40 -14.89 -7.42
N HIS A 22 4.52 -14.56 -6.13
CA HIS A 22 3.62 -15.09 -5.11
C HIS A 22 2.19 -14.60 -5.31
N SER A 23 1.99 -13.31 -5.55
CA SER A 23 0.68 -12.70 -5.79
C SER A 23 -0.01 -13.28 -7.03
N VAL A 24 0.74 -13.47 -8.12
CA VAL A 24 0.20 -14.08 -9.35
C VAL A 24 -0.27 -15.52 -9.09
N ARG A 25 0.51 -16.29 -8.31
CA ARG A 25 0.10 -17.66 -7.94
C ARG A 25 -1.18 -17.63 -7.10
N PHE A 26 -1.21 -16.80 -6.07
CA PHE A 26 -2.37 -16.64 -5.20
C PHE A 26 -3.64 -16.24 -5.99
N ILE A 27 -3.52 -15.26 -6.89
CA ILE A 27 -4.66 -14.83 -7.73
C ILE A 27 -5.17 -15.97 -8.60
N LYS A 28 -4.27 -16.76 -9.22
CA LYS A 28 -4.66 -17.91 -10.05
C LYS A 28 -5.38 -18.97 -9.24
N GLU A 29 -4.88 -19.31 -8.05
CA GLU A 29 -5.48 -20.27 -7.14
C GLU A 29 -6.86 -19.78 -6.67
N ALA A 30 -6.96 -18.54 -6.19
CA ALA A 30 -8.23 -17.95 -5.75
C ALA A 30 -9.26 -17.83 -6.88
N ALA A 31 -8.83 -17.49 -8.11
CA ALA A 31 -9.72 -17.40 -9.26
C ALA A 31 -10.25 -18.77 -9.73
N ALA A 32 -9.45 -19.83 -9.53
CA ALA A 32 -9.88 -21.19 -9.87
C ALA A 32 -10.87 -21.77 -8.86
N ASP A 33 -10.88 -21.27 -7.62
CA ASP A 33 -11.70 -21.75 -6.49
C ASP A 33 -12.77 -20.71 -6.08
N LEU A 34 -13.20 -19.87 -7.02
CA LEU A 34 -14.28 -18.91 -6.74
C LEU A 34 -15.60 -19.66 -6.53
N PRO A 35 -16.30 -19.41 -5.39
CA PRO A 35 -17.59 -20.02 -5.14
C PRO A 35 -18.64 -19.54 -6.13
N ASP A 36 -19.56 -20.43 -6.50
CA ASP A 36 -20.75 -20.05 -7.26
C ASP A 36 -21.63 -19.10 -6.44
N GLY A 37 -22.16 -18.07 -7.10
CA GLY A 37 -23.07 -17.14 -6.46
C GLY A 37 -22.96 -15.71 -7.00
N PRO A 38 -23.66 -14.76 -6.37
CA PRO A 38 -23.61 -13.36 -6.77
C PRO A 38 -22.22 -12.77 -6.50
N LEU A 39 -21.61 -12.20 -7.54
CA LEU A 39 -20.29 -11.55 -7.46
C LEU A 39 -20.33 -10.17 -6.80
N MET A 40 -21.50 -9.64 -6.50
CA MET A 40 -21.70 -8.32 -5.92
C MET A 40 -22.85 -8.33 -4.91
N SER A 41 -22.64 -7.67 -3.80
CA SER A 41 -23.68 -7.31 -2.82
C SER A 41 -23.91 -5.81 -2.84
N ALA A 42 -25.17 -5.38 -2.86
CA ALA A 42 -25.47 -3.95 -2.75
C ALA A 42 -25.04 -3.42 -1.37
N PRO A 43 -24.26 -2.33 -1.31
CA PRO A 43 -23.90 -1.74 -0.03
C PRO A 43 -25.15 -1.17 0.66
N GLY A 44 -25.27 -1.42 1.96
CA GLY A 44 -26.30 -0.79 2.78
C GLY A 44 -26.02 0.69 3.03
N ALA A 45 -26.98 1.39 3.66
CA ALA A 45 -26.74 2.75 4.13
C ALA A 45 -25.65 2.77 5.21
N LEU A 46 -24.83 3.81 5.20
CA LEU A 46 -23.82 4.00 6.23
C LEU A 46 -24.49 4.38 7.57
N LYS A 47 -23.91 3.90 8.66
CA LYS A 47 -24.39 4.22 10.00
C LYS A 47 -24.07 5.68 10.34
N PRO A 48 -25.03 6.43 10.93
CA PRO A 48 -24.78 7.81 11.37
C PRO A 48 -23.79 7.89 12.54
N ASN A 49 -23.00 8.98 12.59
CA ASN A 49 -22.06 9.29 13.68
C ASN A 49 -21.07 8.16 13.98
N HIS A 50 -20.52 7.53 12.93
CA HIS A 50 -19.58 6.43 13.07
C HIS A 50 -18.19 6.79 12.52
N LEU A 51 -17.18 6.24 13.19
CA LEU A 51 -15.79 6.17 12.70
C LEU A 51 -15.57 4.77 12.12
N ALA A 52 -15.02 4.74 10.91
CA ALA A 52 -14.53 3.51 10.29
C ALA A 52 -13.04 3.67 9.97
N VAL A 53 -12.27 2.64 10.26
CA VAL A 53 -10.85 2.54 9.90
C VAL A 53 -10.67 1.23 9.13
N ALA A 54 -10.08 1.34 7.95
CA ALA A 54 -9.70 0.19 7.14
C ALA A 54 -8.21 0.26 6.79
N MET A 55 -7.52 -0.85 6.95
CA MET A 55 -6.11 -1.00 6.63
C MET A 55 -5.95 -2.17 5.67
N VAL A 56 -5.28 -1.94 4.57
CA VAL A 56 -5.00 -2.95 3.55
C VAL A 56 -3.54 -2.88 3.12
N GLU A 57 -2.96 -4.01 2.78
CA GLU A 57 -1.63 -4.05 2.19
C GLU A 57 -1.70 -3.54 0.75
N GLY A 58 -0.88 -2.56 0.43
CA GLY A 58 -0.70 -2.02 -0.91
C GLY A 58 0.70 -2.30 -1.45
N TRP A 59 0.94 -1.90 -2.68
CA TRP A 59 2.21 -2.11 -3.37
C TRP A 59 3.45 -1.57 -2.64
N ARG A 60 3.28 -0.48 -1.88
CA ARG A 60 4.37 0.22 -1.16
C ARG A 60 4.32 0.01 0.35
N GLY A 61 3.36 -0.77 0.83
CA GLY A 61 3.09 -1.02 2.24
C GLY A 61 1.63 -0.76 2.61
N GLN A 62 1.36 -0.60 3.89
CA GLN A 62 0.01 -0.46 4.43
C GLN A 62 -0.65 0.86 4.01
N ILE A 63 -1.81 0.76 3.37
CA ILE A 63 -2.70 1.90 3.08
C ILE A 63 -3.76 1.94 4.17
N THR A 64 -3.94 3.13 4.79
CA THR A 64 -4.95 3.33 5.84
C THR A 64 -5.99 4.33 5.37
N HIS A 65 -7.27 3.95 5.46
CA HIS A 65 -8.41 4.83 5.24
C HIS A 65 -9.14 5.06 6.56
N VAL A 66 -9.44 6.32 6.86
CA VAL A 66 -10.26 6.73 8.01
C VAL A 66 -11.44 7.52 7.49
N ALA A 67 -12.64 7.12 7.84
CA ALA A 67 -13.86 7.81 7.44
C ALA A 67 -14.73 8.11 8.66
N LEU A 68 -15.33 9.31 8.68
CA LEU A 68 -16.32 9.74 9.66
C LEU A 68 -17.64 10.00 8.95
N THR A 69 -18.75 9.55 9.55
CA THR A 69 -20.09 9.87 9.07
C THR A 69 -20.76 10.89 9.97
N ASP A 70 -21.59 11.73 9.39
CA ASP A 70 -22.46 12.68 10.09
C ASP A 70 -23.74 12.03 10.65
N ALA A 71 -24.61 12.84 11.26
CA ALA A 71 -25.89 12.39 11.80
C ALA A 71 -26.86 11.85 10.72
N ALA A 72 -26.65 12.16 9.44
CA ALA A 72 -27.43 11.66 8.33
C ALA A 72 -26.83 10.39 7.69
N GLY A 73 -25.69 9.89 8.20
CA GLY A 73 -24.97 8.75 7.64
C GLY A 73 -24.17 9.09 6.37
N LYS A 74 -23.93 10.37 6.07
CA LYS A 74 -23.07 10.79 4.97
C LYS A 74 -21.62 10.93 5.44
N VAL A 75 -20.66 10.58 4.58
CA VAL A 75 -19.25 10.79 4.89
C VAL A 75 -18.96 12.29 5.00
N CYS A 76 -18.63 12.76 6.20
CA CYS A 76 -18.28 14.15 6.47
C CYS A 76 -16.78 14.40 6.52
N ARG A 77 -15.98 13.37 6.79
CA ARG A 77 -14.52 13.40 6.70
C ARG A 77 -13.96 12.08 6.18
N HIS A 78 -12.96 12.18 5.34
CA HIS A 78 -12.20 11.03 4.86
C HIS A 78 -10.73 11.40 4.80
N LYS A 79 -9.88 10.56 5.39
CA LYS A 79 -8.42 10.68 5.35
C LYS A 79 -7.83 9.39 4.84
N ILE A 80 -6.88 9.53 3.93
CA ILE A 80 -6.06 8.42 3.44
C ILE A 80 -4.64 8.65 3.95
N THR A 81 -3.98 7.59 4.40
CA THR A 81 -2.55 7.59 4.65
C THR A 81 -1.91 6.56 3.71
N ASP A 82 -1.13 7.08 2.76
CA ASP A 82 -0.33 6.28 1.84
C ASP A 82 0.96 5.85 2.53
N PRO A 83 1.44 4.61 2.32
CA PRO A 83 2.69 4.14 2.92
C PRO A 83 3.92 4.96 2.50
N SER A 84 3.87 5.66 1.38
CA SER A 84 4.96 6.56 0.96
C SER A 84 5.25 7.65 1.99
N PHE A 85 4.22 8.11 2.72
CA PHE A 85 4.39 9.07 3.81
C PHE A 85 5.42 8.57 4.86
N HIS A 86 5.33 7.29 5.20
CA HIS A 86 6.24 6.67 6.17
C HIS A 86 7.59 6.26 5.56
N ASN A 87 7.65 6.03 4.26
CA ASN A 87 8.82 5.47 3.58
C ASN A 87 9.83 6.52 3.10
N TRP A 88 9.44 7.78 2.94
CA TRP A 88 10.35 8.86 2.55
C TRP A 88 11.54 9.04 3.51
N PRO A 89 11.37 8.99 4.84
CA PRO A 89 12.50 9.00 5.77
C PRO A 89 13.45 7.82 5.59
N LEU A 90 12.96 6.65 5.18
CA LEU A 90 13.79 5.48 4.91
C LEU A 90 14.68 5.67 3.67
N LEU A 91 14.18 6.35 2.63
CA LEU A 91 15.00 6.75 1.49
C LEU A 91 16.13 7.68 1.93
N ALA A 92 15.83 8.70 2.74
CA ALA A 92 16.85 9.60 3.26
C ALA A 92 17.91 8.87 4.10
N TYR A 93 17.50 7.85 4.87
CA TYR A 93 18.41 6.99 5.61
C TYR A 93 19.30 6.15 4.67
N ALA A 94 18.73 5.56 3.61
CA ALA A 94 19.45 4.72 2.66
C ALA A 94 20.47 5.51 1.82
N LEU A 95 20.30 6.83 1.70
CA LEU A 95 21.23 7.71 0.96
C LEU A 95 22.47 8.13 1.76
N ARG A 96 22.56 7.79 3.04
CA ARG A 96 23.73 8.10 3.84
C ARG A 96 24.95 7.40 3.28
N ASN A 97 26.06 8.14 3.15
CA ASN A 97 27.34 7.68 2.59
C ASN A 97 27.26 7.24 1.12
N GLN A 98 26.22 7.64 0.38
CA GLN A 98 26.09 7.43 -1.05
C GLN A 98 26.54 8.69 -1.80
N GLN A 99 26.85 8.52 -3.08
CA GLN A 99 27.14 9.64 -3.98
C GLN A 99 25.83 10.31 -4.43
N ILE A 100 25.90 11.61 -4.76
CA ILE A 100 24.74 12.35 -5.30
C ILE A 100 24.19 11.68 -6.57
N SER A 101 25.05 11.10 -7.40
CA SER A 101 24.71 10.35 -8.61
C SER A 101 23.85 9.09 -8.33
N ASP A 102 23.89 8.56 -7.12
CA ASP A 102 23.16 7.35 -6.75
C ASP A 102 21.69 7.63 -6.37
N PHE A 103 21.35 8.92 -6.13
CA PHE A 103 20.00 9.33 -5.72
C PHE A 103 18.90 8.86 -6.69
N PRO A 104 18.97 9.05 -8.03
CA PRO A 104 17.89 8.63 -8.91
C PRO A 104 17.61 7.12 -8.86
N LEU A 105 18.67 6.31 -8.82
CA LEU A 105 18.54 4.86 -8.75
C LEU A 105 17.99 4.41 -7.41
N CYS A 106 18.51 4.95 -6.32
CA CYS A 106 18.05 4.65 -4.97
C CYS A 106 16.57 5.05 -4.80
N ASN A 107 16.20 6.27 -5.19
CA ASN A 107 14.84 6.77 -5.14
C ASN A 107 13.88 5.86 -5.94
N LYS A 108 14.24 5.52 -7.18
CA LYS A 108 13.42 4.62 -8.01
C LYS A 108 13.26 3.23 -7.41
N SER A 109 14.27 2.73 -6.69
CA SER A 109 14.19 1.42 -6.03
C SER A 109 13.13 1.35 -4.93
N PHE A 110 12.87 2.45 -4.23
CA PHE A 110 11.78 2.56 -3.25
C PHE A 110 10.41 2.70 -3.94
N ASN A 111 10.39 3.26 -5.15
CA ASN A 111 9.16 3.47 -5.94
C ASN A 111 8.07 4.23 -5.18
N LEU A 112 8.44 5.29 -4.44
CA LEU A 112 7.50 6.06 -3.63
C LEU A 112 6.57 6.92 -4.47
N SER A 113 5.40 7.22 -3.93
CA SER A 113 4.42 8.13 -4.52
C SER A 113 4.61 9.54 -3.95
N TYR A 114 4.81 10.52 -4.82
CA TYR A 114 4.84 11.93 -4.45
C TYR A 114 3.45 12.41 -4.03
N CYS A 115 2.42 12.04 -4.78
CA CYS A 115 1.03 12.37 -4.45
C CYS A 115 0.59 11.73 -3.12
N GLY A 116 0.97 10.49 -2.87
CA GLY A 116 0.63 9.76 -1.65
C GLY A 116 1.25 10.36 -0.38
N HIS A 117 2.34 11.14 -0.51
CA HIS A 117 2.95 11.84 0.62
C HIS A 117 2.08 13.00 1.12
N ASP A 118 1.34 13.64 0.22
CA ASP A 118 0.56 14.85 0.49
C ASP A 118 -0.90 14.57 0.90
N LEU A 119 -1.31 13.33 1.01
CA LEU A 119 -2.67 12.90 1.39
C LEU A 119 -3.00 13.12 2.87
#